data_fd12564fda2e17107cb1164e5243cbe0
#
_entry.id   fd12564fda2e17107cb1164e5243cbe0
#
_cell.length_a   1.000
_cell.length_b   1.000
_cell.length_c   1.000
_cell.angle_alpha   90.00
_cell.angle_beta   90.00
_cell.angle_gamma   90.00
#
_symmetry.space_group_name_H-M   'P 1'
#
loop_
_entity.id
_entity.type
_entity.pdbx_description
1 polymer ?
#
loop_
_entity_poly.entity_id
_entity_poly.type
_entity_poly.pdbx_seq_one_letter_code
_entity_poly.pdbx_strand_id
1 'polypeptide(L)'
;AGRIGMALYKLILAYDGTDFSGIQRQGRVRTVQAELEKTLGELGWQEKSLLFAGRTDAGVHASGQVATCALDWQHSSADLCQALNARLPQDVSILEVSTVEAEFHPRYDASSREYHYTIYHMAVRQPLRERFAWRIWPALDLERLEQCAEIFIGRHDFSAFGRAMKKGGNTVREVFTSRWFATDDGCRYEIEANAFLYHMVRRLVYVQVRYAQGGISLEDVLQGLAQGRSLKPGLAPARGLVLAKVHYNGKRREMNEDEVN
;
A
#
# COMPACT_ATOMS: atom_id res chain seq x y z
N ALA A 1 -13.71 -23.94 -31.50
CA ALA A 1 -13.23 -23.01 -30.47
C ALA A 1 -14.38 -22.68 -29.55
N GLY A 2 -14.37 -23.22 -28.30
CA GLY A 2 -15.40 -22.91 -27.31
C GLY A 2 -15.30 -21.42 -26.95
N ARG A 3 -16.46 -20.75 -26.87
CA ARG A 3 -16.53 -19.41 -26.25
C ARG A 3 -15.97 -19.52 -24.82
N ILE A 4 -14.82 -18.90 -24.57
CA ILE A 4 -14.36 -18.66 -23.22
C ILE A 4 -15.32 -17.60 -22.71
N GLY A 5 -16.22 -17.95 -21.78
CA GLY A 5 -17.16 -17.02 -21.19
C GLY A 5 -16.45 -16.01 -20.26
N MET A 6 -17.22 -15.17 -19.59
CA MET A 6 -16.77 -14.22 -18.59
C MET A 6 -15.85 -14.91 -17.56
N ALA A 7 -14.61 -14.48 -17.46
CA ALA A 7 -13.64 -14.99 -16.47
C ALA A 7 -13.20 -13.88 -15.52
N LEU A 8 -12.89 -14.22 -14.26
CA LEU A 8 -12.33 -13.30 -13.29
C LEU A 8 -10.80 -13.29 -13.43
N TYR A 9 -10.25 -12.12 -13.67
CA TYR A 9 -8.82 -11.88 -13.79
C TYR A 9 -8.29 -11.16 -12.55
N LYS A 10 -7.15 -11.64 -12.05
CA LYS A 10 -6.30 -10.94 -11.09
C LYS A 10 -5.22 -10.20 -11.86
N LEU A 11 -5.10 -8.91 -11.59
CA LEU A 11 -4.11 -8.01 -12.17
C LEU A 11 -3.12 -7.61 -11.08
N ILE A 12 -1.83 -7.82 -11.29
CA ILE A 12 -0.76 -7.23 -10.46
C ILE A 12 -0.29 -5.99 -11.19
N LEU A 13 -0.31 -4.82 -10.51
CA LEU A 13 0.01 -3.55 -11.14
C LEU A 13 1.00 -2.74 -10.32
N ALA A 14 1.81 -1.96 -11.04
CA ALA A 14 2.70 -0.94 -10.50
C ALA A 14 2.24 0.45 -10.97
N TYR A 15 2.46 1.46 -10.13
CA TYR A 15 2.24 2.85 -10.52
C TYR A 15 3.13 3.83 -9.74
N ASP A 16 3.53 4.88 -10.44
CA ASP A 16 4.07 6.08 -9.83
C ASP A 16 2.89 6.96 -9.36
N GLY A 17 2.69 7.04 -8.06
CA GLY A 17 1.56 7.74 -7.44
C GLY A 17 1.66 9.27 -7.44
N THR A 18 2.77 9.85 -7.90
CA THR A 18 3.08 11.28 -7.76
C THR A 18 1.95 12.18 -8.27
N ASP A 19 1.42 11.89 -9.46
CA ASP A 19 0.42 12.70 -10.14
C ASP A 19 -1.01 12.13 -9.97
N PHE A 20 -1.19 11.19 -9.03
CA PHE A 20 -2.49 10.61 -8.69
C PHE A 20 -3.02 11.12 -7.35
N SER A 21 -4.30 11.41 -7.31
CA SER A 21 -5.06 11.71 -6.08
C SER A 21 -5.43 10.44 -5.30
N GLY A 22 -4.51 9.47 -5.28
CA GLY A 22 -4.67 8.14 -4.69
C GLY A 22 -5.23 7.12 -5.69
N ILE A 23 -5.46 5.91 -5.18
CA ILE A 23 -5.93 4.81 -6.02
C ILE A 23 -7.42 4.94 -6.34
N GLN A 24 -8.26 5.24 -5.34
CA GLN A 24 -9.71 5.16 -5.43
C GLN A 24 -10.30 6.31 -6.24
N ARG A 25 -11.19 5.99 -7.20
CA ARG A 25 -11.94 6.98 -7.99
C ARG A 25 -12.75 7.91 -7.06
N GLN A 26 -12.58 9.22 -7.24
CA GLN A 26 -13.27 10.25 -6.50
C GLN A 26 -13.43 11.52 -7.34
N GLY A 27 -14.63 12.03 -7.42
CA GLY A 27 -14.92 13.26 -8.14
C GLY A 27 -14.34 13.30 -9.56
N ARG A 28 -13.69 14.42 -9.92
CA ARG A 28 -13.07 14.63 -11.25
C ARG A 28 -11.54 14.60 -11.23
N VAL A 29 -10.93 14.16 -10.14
CA VAL A 29 -9.47 14.11 -10.02
C VAL A 29 -8.92 12.83 -10.63
N ARG A 30 -7.67 12.86 -11.09
CA ARG A 30 -6.98 11.73 -11.68
C ARG A 30 -6.65 10.70 -10.60
N THR A 31 -7.05 9.45 -10.81
CA THR A 31 -6.81 8.33 -9.90
C THR A 31 -6.42 7.08 -10.68
N VAL A 32 -5.65 6.17 -10.07
CA VAL A 32 -5.22 4.91 -10.71
C VAL A 32 -6.43 4.08 -11.15
N GLN A 33 -7.47 4.01 -10.32
CA GLN A 33 -8.71 3.30 -10.62
C GLN A 33 -9.39 3.85 -11.88
N ALA A 34 -9.48 5.18 -12.03
CA ALA A 34 -10.14 5.79 -13.18
C ALA A 34 -9.39 5.49 -14.49
N GLU A 35 -8.06 5.54 -14.49
CA GLU A 35 -7.25 5.20 -15.67
C GLU A 35 -7.38 3.72 -16.04
N LEU A 36 -7.36 2.83 -15.06
CA LEU A 36 -7.50 1.40 -15.30
C LEU A 36 -8.91 1.03 -15.77
N GLU A 37 -9.96 1.59 -15.16
CA GLU A 37 -11.36 1.37 -15.58
C GLU A 37 -11.62 1.88 -16.99
N LYS A 38 -11.07 3.04 -17.35
CA LYS A 38 -11.13 3.58 -18.71
C LYS A 38 -10.50 2.60 -19.71
N THR A 39 -9.28 2.15 -19.43
CA THR A 39 -8.53 1.23 -20.30
C THR A 39 -9.24 -0.12 -20.45
N LEU A 40 -9.76 -0.67 -19.37
CA LEU A 40 -10.54 -1.93 -19.39
C LEU A 40 -11.85 -1.75 -20.17
N GLY A 41 -12.50 -0.59 -20.03
CA GLY A 41 -13.71 -0.27 -20.80
C GLY A 41 -13.49 -0.30 -22.31
N GLU A 42 -12.32 0.14 -22.79
CA GLU A 42 -11.91 0.04 -24.20
C GLU A 42 -11.72 -1.42 -24.67
N LEU A 43 -11.51 -2.35 -23.72
CA LEU A 43 -11.39 -3.79 -23.96
C LEU A 43 -12.71 -4.57 -23.71
N GLY A 44 -13.80 -3.86 -23.44
CA GLY A 44 -15.14 -4.47 -23.28
C GLY A 44 -15.56 -4.74 -21.82
N TRP A 45 -14.80 -4.27 -20.83
CA TRP A 45 -15.21 -4.34 -19.42
C TRP A 45 -16.43 -3.45 -19.14
N GLN A 46 -17.41 -3.98 -18.40
CA GLN A 46 -18.72 -3.32 -18.20
C GLN A 46 -19.14 -3.19 -16.73
N GLU A 47 -18.30 -3.62 -15.78
CA GLU A 47 -18.64 -3.52 -14.36
C GLU A 47 -18.59 -2.07 -13.86
N LYS A 48 -19.22 -1.81 -12.73
CA LYS A 48 -19.33 -0.45 -12.17
C LYS A 48 -18.03 0.05 -11.53
N SER A 49 -17.23 -0.86 -10.97
CA SER A 49 -16.05 -0.51 -10.19
C SER A 49 -15.11 -1.70 -10.02
N LEU A 50 -13.82 -1.44 -10.15
CA LEU A 50 -12.78 -2.42 -9.85
C LEU A 50 -12.64 -2.61 -8.34
N LEU A 51 -12.26 -3.83 -7.95
CA LEU A 51 -11.87 -4.17 -6.59
C LEU A 51 -10.35 -4.17 -6.47
N PHE A 52 -9.84 -3.63 -5.35
CA PHE A 52 -8.42 -3.56 -5.06
C PHE A 52 -8.08 -4.20 -3.71
N ALA A 53 -6.87 -4.74 -3.57
CA ALA A 53 -6.38 -5.36 -2.35
C ALA A 53 -6.15 -4.34 -1.21
N GLY A 54 -5.82 -3.10 -1.54
CA GLY A 54 -5.59 -2.04 -0.58
C GLY A 54 -5.81 -0.67 -1.18
N ARG A 55 -6.09 0.32 -0.32
CA ARG A 55 -6.14 1.72 -0.71
C ARG A 55 -4.77 2.36 -0.51
N THR A 56 -4.36 3.20 -1.45
CA THR A 56 -3.19 4.07 -1.32
C THR A 56 -3.62 5.52 -1.40
N ASP A 57 -2.98 6.36 -0.59
CA ASP A 57 -3.24 7.80 -0.55
C ASP A 57 -2.69 8.51 -1.79
N ALA A 58 -3.05 9.78 -1.96
CA ALA A 58 -2.45 10.66 -2.96
C ALA A 58 -0.91 10.69 -2.81
N GLY A 59 -0.19 10.53 -3.91
CA GLY A 59 1.27 10.51 -3.95
C GLY A 59 1.94 9.23 -3.45
N VAL A 60 1.19 8.20 -3.05
CA VAL A 60 1.73 6.89 -2.66
C VAL A 60 1.84 5.99 -3.89
N HIS A 61 2.97 5.32 -4.03
CA HIS A 61 3.30 4.42 -5.15
C HIS A 61 2.89 2.97 -4.86
N ALA A 62 2.94 2.13 -5.88
CA ALA A 62 2.88 0.68 -5.73
C ALA A 62 3.79 -0.02 -6.74
N SER A 63 4.38 -1.13 -6.34
CA SER A 63 5.06 -2.10 -7.21
C SER A 63 4.40 -3.48 -7.22
N GLY A 64 3.32 -3.66 -6.44
CA GLY A 64 2.64 -4.94 -6.30
C GLY A 64 1.18 -4.79 -5.82
N GLN A 65 0.48 -3.74 -6.27
CA GLN A 65 -0.96 -3.62 -6.02
C GLN A 65 -1.72 -4.71 -6.78
N VAL A 66 -2.83 -5.19 -6.22
CA VAL A 66 -3.68 -6.19 -6.84
C VAL A 66 -5.08 -5.64 -7.07
N ALA A 67 -5.59 -5.85 -8.29
CA ALA A 67 -6.98 -5.58 -8.67
C ALA A 67 -7.62 -6.84 -9.28
N THR A 68 -8.95 -6.87 -9.33
CA THR A 68 -9.72 -7.88 -10.08
C THR A 68 -10.72 -7.24 -11.03
N CYS A 69 -10.91 -7.87 -12.20
CA CYS A 69 -11.94 -7.53 -13.14
C CYS A 69 -12.53 -8.80 -13.78
N ALA A 70 -13.83 -8.84 -13.99
CA ALA A 70 -14.47 -9.86 -14.81
C ALA A 70 -14.53 -9.37 -16.27
N LEU A 71 -14.01 -10.16 -17.19
CA LEU A 71 -13.92 -9.78 -18.61
C LEU A 71 -14.16 -10.99 -19.51
N ASP A 72 -14.91 -10.80 -20.60
CA ASP A 72 -15.01 -11.77 -21.71
C ASP A 72 -13.84 -11.52 -22.67
N TRP A 73 -12.70 -12.18 -22.40
CA TRP A 73 -11.47 -12.04 -23.15
C TRP A 73 -11.16 -13.32 -23.93
N GLN A 74 -11.01 -13.22 -25.26
CA GLN A 74 -10.90 -14.38 -26.15
C GLN A 74 -9.44 -14.82 -26.42
N HIS A 75 -8.46 -14.16 -25.80
CA HIS A 75 -7.05 -14.44 -25.97
C HIS A 75 -6.40 -14.84 -24.63
N SER A 76 -5.11 -15.05 -24.62
CA SER A 76 -4.37 -15.42 -23.40
C SER A 76 -4.32 -14.29 -22.37
N SER A 77 -4.02 -14.62 -21.09
CA SER A 77 -3.76 -13.64 -20.05
C SER A 77 -2.54 -12.75 -20.38
N ALA A 78 -1.56 -13.30 -21.11
CA ALA A 78 -0.40 -12.53 -21.58
C ALA A 78 -0.81 -11.48 -22.63
N ASP A 79 -1.72 -11.83 -23.54
CA ASP A 79 -2.25 -10.88 -24.52
C ASP A 79 -3.07 -9.78 -23.84
N LEU A 80 -3.84 -10.10 -22.78
CA LEU A 80 -4.56 -9.10 -21.97
C LEU A 80 -3.58 -8.14 -21.29
N CYS A 81 -2.50 -8.66 -20.72
CA CYS A 81 -1.45 -7.84 -20.11
C CYS A 81 -0.84 -6.85 -21.12
N GLN A 82 -0.50 -7.32 -22.32
CA GLN A 82 0.02 -6.48 -23.41
C GLN A 82 -1.01 -5.44 -23.88
N ALA A 83 -2.27 -5.85 -24.09
CA ALA A 83 -3.34 -4.97 -24.52
C ALA A 83 -3.63 -3.85 -23.53
N LEU A 84 -3.57 -4.13 -22.23
CA LEU A 84 -3.70 -3.13 -21.17
C LEU A 84 -2.51 -2.16 -21.17
N ASN A 85 -1.28 -2.66 -21.18
CA ASN A 85 -0.08 -1.83 -21.15
C ASN A 85 0.09 -0.95 -22.41
N ALA A 86 -0.42 -1.39 -23.56
CA ALA A 86 -0.41 -0.59 -24.79
C ALA A 86 -1.32 0.66 -24.71
N ARG A 87 -2.23 0.72 -23.74
CA ARG A 87 -3.24 1.79 -23.58
C ARG A 87 -3.10 2.59 -22.29
N LEU A 88 -2.52 1.99 -21.27
CA LEU A 88 -2.30 2.66 -19.99
C LEU A 88 -1.31 3.81 -20.13
N PRO A 89 -1.46 4.88 -19.31
CA PRO A 89 -0.48 5.94 -19.24
C PRO A 89 0.86 5.42 -18.67
N GLN A 90 1.96 6.12 -18.96
CA GLN A 90 3.32 5.68 -18.62
C GLN A 90 3.59 5.49 -17.12
N ASP A 91 2.78 6.09 -16.27
CA ASP A 91 2.88 6.02 -14.81
C ASP A 91 2.03 4.89 -14.18
N VAL A 92 1.41 4.03 -15.01
CA VAL A 92 0.70 2.80 -14.59
C VAL A 92 1.08 1.66 -15.52
N SER A 93 1.38 0.50 -14.96
CA SER A 93 1.62 -0.72 -15.72
C SER A 93 1.01 -1.95 -15.06
N ILE A 94 0.57 -2.90 -15.87
CA ILE A 94 0.18 -4.24 -15.44
C ILE A 94 1.42 -5.13 -15.54
N LEU A 95 1.83 -5.71 -14.41
CA LEU A 95 3.01 -6.58 -14.34
C LEU A 95 2.64 -8.03 -14.67
N GLU A 96 1.45 -8.47 -14.25
CA GLU A 96 0.98 -9.84 -14.41
C GLU A 96 -0.54 -9.87 -14.52
N VAL A 97 -1.07 -10.78 -15.33
CA VAL A 97 -2.49 -11.12 -15.42
C VAL A 97 -2.62 -12.62 -15.26
N SER A 98 -3.49 -13.06 -14.36
CA SER A 98 -3.84 -14.48 -14.18
C SER A 98 -5.34 -14.64 -13.97
N THR A 99 -5.90 -15.76 -14.40
CA THR A 99 -7.27 -16.14 -14.05
C THR A 99 -7.32 -16.63 -12.61
N VAL A 100 -8.43 -16.35 -11.94
CA VAL A 100 -8.69 -16.78 -10.56
C VAL A 100 -10.10 -17.32 -10.44
N GLU A 101 -10.40 -18.04 -9.36
CA GLU A 101 -11.74 -18.53 -9.06
C GLU A 101 -12.73 -17.36 -8.93
N ALA A 102 -13.99 -17.61 -9.30
CA ALA A 102 -15.03 -16.57 -9.35
C ALA A 102 -15.29 -15.89 -7.99
N GLU A 103 -15.03 -16.60 -6.90
CA GLU A 103 -15.20 -16.11 -5.53
C GLU A 103 -13.98 -15.34 -5.00
N PHE A 104 -12.88 -15.29 -5.75
CA PHE A 104 -11.67 -14.59 -5.31
C PHE A 104 -11.92 -13.10 -5.10
N HIS A 105 -11.56 -12.61 -3.93
CA HIS A 105 -11.67 -11.20 -3.58
C HIS A 105 -10.30 -10.60 -3.21
N PRO A 106 -9.78 -9.60 -3.96
CA PRO A 106 -8.39 -9.14 -3.82
C PRO A 106 -8.08 -8.59 -2.41
N ARG A 107 -9.08 -8.06 -1.70
CA ARG A 107 -8.90 -7.50 -0.36
C ARG A 107 -9.06 -8.54 0.74
N TYR A 108 -10.09 -9.39 0.67
CA TYR A 108 -10.46 -10.29 1.75
C TYR A 108 -9.69 -11.60 1.76
N ASP A 109 -9.25 -12.08 0.60
CA ASP A 109 -8.41 -13.28 0.51
C ASP A 109 -6.91 -12.98 0.71
N ALA A 110 -6.53 -11.69 0.78
CA ALA A 110 -5.17 -11.31 1.07
C ALA A 110 -4.81 -11.61 2.53
N SER A 111 -3.75 -12.39 2.75
CA SER A 111 -3.20 -12.72 4.06
C SER A 111 -2.45 -11.55 4.70
N SER A 112 -1.69 -10.82 3.88
CA SER A 112 -0.94 -9.66 4.34
C SER A 112 -0.67 -8.65 3.21
N ARG A 113 -0.18 -7.46 3.59
CA ARG A 113 0.33 -6.41 2.70
C ARG A 113 1.68 -6.00 3.21
N GLU A 114 2.59 -5.77 2.28
CA GLU A 114 3.95 -5.32 2.53
C GLU A 114 4.14 -3.91 1.95
N TYR A 115 4.67 -3.01 2.77
CA TYR A 115 5.01 -1.65 2.38
C TYR A 115 6.49 -1.37 2.60
N HIS A 116 7.07 -0.63 1.67
CA HIS A 116 8.42 -0.08 1.81
C HIS A 116 8.35 1.45 1.92
N TYR A 117 9.24 2.02 2.73
CA TYR A 117 9.40 3.46 2.84
C TYR A 117 10.87 3.84 2.72
N THR A 118 11.20 4.71 1.77
CA THR A 118 12.59 5.09 1.48
C THR A 118 12.91 6.48 2.01
N ILE A 119 14.04 6.58 2.71
CA ILE A 119 14.66 7.83 3.17
C ILE A 119 16.05 7.92 2.57
N TYR A 120 16.46 9.12 2.12
CA TYR A 120 17.85 9.39 1.73
C TYR A 120 18.45 10.53 2.53
N HIS A 121 19.76 10.42 2.81
CA HIS A 121 20.50 11.32 3.69
C HIS A 121 21.47 12.17 2.88
N MET A 122 21.04 13.36 2.47
CA MET A 122 21.88 14.31 1.74
C MET A 122 21.62 15.74 2.20
N ALA A 123 22.71 16.52 2.34
CA ALA A 123 22.61 17.93 2.74
C ALA A 123 21.83 18.73 1.69
N VAL A 124 22.02 18.42 0.41
CA VAL A 124 21.36 19.09 -0.72
C VAL A 124 20.29 18.17 -1.30
N ARG A 125 19.16 18.76 -1.64
CA ARG A 125 18.04 18.10 -2.31
C ARG A 125 18.46 17.49 -3.66
N GLN A 126 18.00 16.27 -3.93
CA GLN A 126 18.19 15.55 -5.19
C GLN A 126 16.85 15.39 -5.92
N PRO A 127 16.52 16.21 -6.93
CA PRO A 127 15.18 16.24 -7.54
C PRO A 127 14.73 14.88 -8.10
N LEU A 128 15.63 14.08 -8.68
CA LEU A 128 15.31 12.75 -9.20
C LEU A 128 14.98 11.72 -8.12
N ARG A 129 15.42 11.96 -6.87
CA ARG A 129 15.13 11.10 -5.71
C ARG A 129 13.94 11.57 -4.91
N GLU A 130 13.68 12.88 -4.89
CA GLU A 130 12.54 13.47 -4.17
C GLU A 130 11.19 12.88 -4.59
N ARG A 131 11.10 12.30 -5.79
CA ARG A 131 9.88 11.67 -6.31
C ARG A 131 9.54 10.36 -5.57
N PHE A 132 10.56 9.63 -5.09
CA PHE A 132 10.42 8.28 -4.56
C PHE A 132 11.00 8.08 -3.15
N ALA A 133 11.46 9.18 -2.50
CA ALA A 133 12.07 9.10 -1.18
C ALA A 133 11.88 10.38 -0.38
N TRP A 134 11.99 10.27 0.92
CA TRP A 134 11.99 11.41 1.84
C TRP A 134 13.42 11.82 2.17
N ARG A 135 13.82 13.06 1.85
CA ARG A 135 15.11 13.61 2.25
C ARG A 135 15.13 13.98 3.73
N ILE A 136 16.11 13.48 4.44
CA ILE A 136 16.40 13.85 5.84
C ILE A 136 17.89 14.15 5.98
N TRP A 137 18.21 15.26 6.64
CA TRP A 137 19.58 15.67 6.96
C TRP A 137 19.62 16.36 8.33
N PRO A 138 20.62 16.05 9.20
CA PRO A 138 21.66 15.02 9.02
C PRO A 138 21.12 13.59 8.99
N ALA A 139 22.00 12.62 8.73
CA ALA A 139 21.65 11.20 8.70
C ALA A 139 21.01 10.75 10.04
N LEU A 140 20.04 9.85 9.92
CA LEU A 140 19.38 9.24 11.08
C LEU A 140 20.26 8.12 11.67
N ASP A 141 20.16 7.94 12.98
CA ASP A 141 20.71 6.80 13.68
C ASP A 141 19.89 5.55 13.38
N LEU A 142 20.50 4.60 12.65
CA LEU A 142 19.82 3.37 12.19
C LEU A 142 19.47 2.45 13.37
N GLU A 143 20.35 2.34 14.38
CA GLU A 143 20.10 1.49 15.56
C GLU A 143 18.87 1.98 16.33
N ARG A 144 18.70 3.28 16.46
CA ARG A 144 17.49 3.86 17.06
C ARG A 144 16.25 3.61 16.23
N LEU A 145 16.35 3.69 14.91
CA LEU A 145 15.23 3.36 14.01
C LEU A 145 14.82 1.90 14.17
N GLU A 146 15.78 0.96 14.18
CA GLU A 146 15.55 -0.47 14.36
C GLU A 146 14.94 -0.76 15.73
N GLN A 147 15.50 -0.20 16.80
CA GLN A 147 14.94 -0.33 18.16
C GLN A 147 13.46 0.09 18.22
N CYS A 148 13.11 1.19 17.57
CA CYS A 148 11.72 1.65 17.55
C CYS A 148 10.83 0.77 16.64
N ALA A 149 11.38 0.24 15.55
CA ALA A 149 10.62 -0.60 14.61
C ALA A 149 10.19 -1.93 15.25
N GLU A 150 11.04 -2.54 16.06
CA GLU A 150 10.78 -3.82 16.74
C GLU A 150 9.55 -3.77 17.66
N ILE A 151 9.27 -2.61 18.27
CA ILE A 151 8.12 -2.41 19.16
C ILE A 151 6.78 -2.67 18.46
N PHE A 152 6.72 -2.46 17.16
CA PHE A 152 5.47 -2.60 16.39
C PHE A 152 5.17 -4.04 15.98
N ILE A 153 6.12 -4.98 16.14
CA ILE A 153 5.91 -6.39 15.78
C ILE A 153 4.92 -7.03 16.75
N GLY A 154 4.00 -7.83 16.20
CA GLY A 154 2.96 -8.51 16.95
C GLY A 154 1.59 -7.87 16.83
N ARG A 155 0.67 -8.30 17.71
CA ARG A 155 -0.72 -7.86 17.70
C ARG A 155 -0.94 -6.72 18.70
N HIS A 156 -1.24 -5.52 18.17
CA HIS A 156 -1.42 -4.31 18.97
C HIS A 156 -2.64 -3.51 18.51
N ASP A 157 -3.14 -2.64 19.38
CA ASP A 157 -4.08 -1.58 19.01
C ASP A 157 -3.29 -0.39 18.44
N PHE A 158 -3.44 -0.15 17.14
CA PHE A 158 -2.78 0.94 16.43
C PHE A 158 -3.61 2.23 16.35
N SER A 159 -4.59 2.43 17.22
CA SER A 159 -5.45 3.62 17.23
C SER A 159 -4.67 4.95 17.35
N ALA A 160 -3.52 4.96 18.04
CA ALA A 160 -2.62 6.11 18.12
C ALA A 160 -1.84 6.39 16.80
N PHE A 161 -1.79 5.41 15.89
CA PHE A 161 -0.98 5.46 14.67
C PHE A 161 -1.80 5.48 13.39
N GLY A 162 -3.11 5.37 13.48
CA GLY A 162 -3.98 5.38 12.30
C GLY A 162 -5.45 5.45 12.67
N ARG A 163 -6.30 5.50 11.67
CA ARG A 163 -7.76 5.52 11.86
C ARG A 163 -8.41 4.35 11.15
N ALA A 164 -9.39 3.72 11.80
CA ALA A 164 -10.27 2.78 11.12
C ALA A 164 -11.04 3.50 9.99
N MET A 165 -11.34 2.78 8.91
CA MET A 165 -12.08 3.33 7.77
C MET A 165 -13.52 3.73 8.14
N LYS A 166 -14.12 3.05 9.12
CA LYS A 166 -15.42 3.36 9.69
C LYS A 166 -15.26 3.88 11.10
N LYS A 167 -16.12 4.79 11.51
CA LYS A 167 -16.18 5.27 12.91
C LYS A 167 -16.46 4.10 13.83
N GLY A 168 -15.61 3.90 14.85
CA GLY A 168 -15.70 2.79 15.80
C GLY A 168 -15.23 1.43 15.26
N GLY A 169 -14.66 1.38 14.05
CA GLY A 169 -14.09 0.15 13.49
C GLY A 169 -12.86 -0.34 14.26
N ASN A 170 -12.55 -1.63 14.10
CA ASN A 170 -11.43 -2.29 14.75
C ASN A 170 -10.09 -1.65 14.37
N THR A 171 -9.28 -1.29 15.37
CA THR A 171 -7.93 -0.70 15.21
C THR A 171 -6.80 -1.67 15.54
N VAL A 172 -7.12 -2.89 15.98
CA VAL A 172 -6.13 -3.93 16.25
C VAL A 172 -5.60 -4.50 14.94
N ARG A 173 -4.27 -4.55 14.80
CA ARG A 173 -3.56 -5.13 13.65
C ARG A 173 -2.47 -6.07 14.15
N GLU A 174 -2.09 -7.01 13.29
CA GLU A 174 -0.98 -7.91 13.54
C GLU A 174 0.12 -7.60 12.52
N VAL A 175 1.24 -7.11 13.02
CA VAL A 175 2.45 -6.78 12.26
C VAL A 175 3.38 -7.99 12.32
N PHE A 176 3.72 -8.54 11.16
CA PHE A 176 4.59 -9.71 11.02
C PHE A 176 6.07 -9.32 10.90
N THR A 177 6.32 -8.21 10.21
CA THR A 177 7.67 -7.67 9.99
C THR A 177 7.63 -6.15 10.15
N SER A 178 8.64 -5.60 10.83
CA SER A 178 8.84 -4.16 10.98
C SER A 178 10.33 -3.93 11.21
N ARG A 179 11.07 -3.42 10.19
CA ARG A 179 12.52 -3.32 10.25
C ARG A 179 13.07 -2.26 9.31
N TRP A 180 14.24 -1.72 9.64
CA TRP A 180 14.99 -0.80 8.80
C TRP A 180 16.23 -1.46 8.22
N PHE A 181 16.65 -1.01 7.06
CA PHE A 181 17.87 -1.43 6.37
C PHE A 181 18.65 -0.21 5.94
N ALA A 182 19.99 -0.28 6.05
CA ALA A 182 20.87 0.66 5.37
C ALA A 182 20.71 0.50 3.85
N THR A 183 20.79 1.62 3.14
CA THR A 183 20.97 1.68 1.68
C THR A 183 22.22 2.51 1.39
N ASP A 184 22.69 2.55 0.14
CA ASP A 184 23.93 3.23 -0.23
C ASP A 184 23.98 4.70 0.25
N ASP A 185 22.85 5.36 0.36
CA ASP A 185 22.76 6.78 0.69
C ASP A 185 21.63 7.14 1.66
N GLY A 186 21.11 6.17 2.38
CA GLY A 186 20.04 6.38 3.35
C GLY A 186 19.59 5.13 4.05
N CYS A 187 18.28 4.95 4.19
CA CYS A 187 17.68 3.76 4.78
C CYS A 187 16.29 3.47 4.20
N ARG A 188 15.89 2.22 4.30
CA ARG A 188 14.57 1.73 3.89
C ARG A 188 13.88 1.00 5.04
N TYR A 189 12.65 1.38 5.29
CA TYR A 189 11.74 0.68 6.20
C TYR A 189 10.91 -0.33 5.43
N GLU A 190 10.77 -1.54 5.97
CA GLU A 190 9.89 -2.58 5.47
C GLU A 190 8.93 -2.98 6.60
N ILE A 191 7.64 -3.04 6.26
CA ILE A 191 6.59 -3.46 7.18
C ILE A 191 5.60 -4.36 6.46
N GLU A 192 5.31 -5.52 7.08
CA GLU A 192 4.26 -6.44 6.65
C GLU A 192 3.25 -6.63 7.78
N ALA A 193 1.96 -6.55 7.46
CA ALA A 193 0.88 -6.77 8.41
C ALA A 193 -0.35 -7.40 7.74
N ASN A 194 -1.21 -8.00 8.57
CA ASN A 194 -2.49 -8.56 8.11
C ASN A 194 -3.38 -7.51 7.43
N ALA A 195 -3.37 -6.27 7.93
CA ALA A 195 -4.03 -5.11 7.36
C ALA A 195 -3.45 -3.82 7.97
N PHE A 196 -3.74 -2.67 7.34
CA PHE A 196 -3.31 -1.36 7.83
C PHE A 196 -4.52 -0.43 8.04
N LEU A 197 -4.42 0.43 9.03
CA LEU A 197 -5.32 1.55 9.22
C LEU A 197 -5.00 2.67 8.21
N TYR A 198 -5.94 3.57 8.02
CA TYR A 198 -5.74 4.78 7.23
C TYR A 198 -4.57 5.60 7.80
N HIS A 199 -3.59 5.93 6.94
CA HIS A 199 -2.35 6.64 7.26
C HIS A 199 -1.35 5.89 8.17
N MET A 200 -1.62 4.64 8.58
CA MET A 200 -0.85 3.94 9.60
C MET A 200 0.65 3.88 9.27
N VAL A 201 1.04 3.36 8.10
CA VAL A 201 2.47 3.20 7.76
C VAL A 201 3.21 4.53 7.78
N ARG A 202 2.66 5.57 7.16
CA ARG A 202 3.26 6.91 7.14
C ARG A 202 3.38 7.51 8.55
N ARG A 203 2.41 7.21 9.43
CA ARG A 203 2.45 7.64 10.83
C ARG A 203 3.52 6.90 11.61
N LEU A 204 3.67 5.59 11.43
CA LEU A 204 4.72 4.78 12.04
C LEU A 204 6.10 5.29 11.63
N VAL A 205 6.33 5.52 10.34
CA VAL A 205 7.59 6.09 9.84
C VAL A 205 7.87 7.46 10.45
N TYR A 206 6.88 8.36 10.50
CA TYR A 206 7.06 9.68 11.11
C TYR A 206 7.49 9.57 12.57
N VAL A 207 6.84 8.73 13.36
CA VAL A 207 7.13 8.53 14.78
C VAL A 207 8.55 8.00 14.98
N GLN A 208 8.96 7.00 14.21
CA GLN A 208 10.31 6.41 14.26
C GLN A 208 11.38 7.45 13.89
N VAL A 209 11.15 8.23 12.85
CA VAL A 209 12.05 9.34 12.47
C VAL A 209 12.15 10.38 13.59
N ARG A 210 11.03 10.76 14.20
CA ARG A 210 11.03 11.70 15.33
C ARG A 210 11.74 11.15 16.56
N TYR A 211 11.63 9.85 16.83
CA TYR A 211 12.38 9.18 17.88
C TYR A 211 13.90 9.19 17.57
N ALA A 212 14.31 8.82 16.36
CA ALA A 212 15.71 8.84 15.96
C ALA A 212 16.33 10.25 16.04
N GLN A 213 15.53 11.30 15.81
CA GLN A 213 15.91 12.71 15.95
C GLN A 213 15.86 13.24 17.40
N GLY A 214 15.47 12.43 18.39
CA GLY A 214 15.33 12.85 19.78
C GLY A 214 14.09 13.72 20.08
N GLY A 215 13.12 13.80 19.17
CA GLY A 215 11.92 14.63 19.32
C GLY A 215 10.73 13.93 20.00
N ILE A 216 10.82 12.59 20.17
CA ILE A 216 9.84 11.74 20.85
C ILE A 216 10.66 10.71 21.65
N SER A 217 10.21 10.32 22.86
CA SER A 217 10.83 9.25 23.63
C SER A 217 10.29 7.87 23.22
N LEU A 218 11.07 6.82 23.51
CA LEU A 218 10.60 5.44 23.30
C LEU A 218 9.39 5.12 24.17
N GLU A 219 9.38 5.67 25.40
CA GLU A 219 8.28 5.54 26.35
C GLU A 219 6.97 6.12 25.78
N ASP A 220 7.02 7.28 25.12
CA ASP A 220 5.83 7.84 24.43
C ASP A 220 5.28 6.89 23.37
N VAL A 221 6.17 6.21 22.61
CA VAL A 221 5.76 5.23 21.57
C VAL A 221 5.10 4.02 22.22
N LEU A 222 5.68 3.48 23.28
CA LEU A 222 5.14 2.35 24.05
C LEU A 222 3.77 2.68 24.65
N GLN A 223 3.62 3.87 25.24
CA GLN A 223 2.33 4.33 25.78
C GLN A 223 1.29 4.53 24.67
N GLY A 224 1.72 4.96 23.49
CA GLY A 224 0.87 5.03 22.31
C GLY A 224 0.26 3.68 21.93
N LEU A 225 1.09 2.62 21.93
CA LEU A 225 0.63 1.25 21.64
C LEU A 225 -0.20 0.65 22.78
N ALA A 226 0.23 0.85 24.05
CA ALA A 226 -0.41 0.19 25.19
C ALA A 226 -1.75 0.84 25.58
N GLN A 227 -1.90 2.15 25.40
CA GLN A 227 -3.01 2.94 25.96
C GLN A 227 -3.79 3.73 24.89
N GLY A 228 -3.41 3.62 23.60
CA GLY A 228 -3.98 4.45 22.54
C GLY A 228 -3.69 5.95 22.71
N ARG A 229 -2.65 6.31 23.51
CA ARG A 229 -2.31 7.71 23.78
C ARG A 229 -1.88 8.41 22.50
N SER A 230 -2.55 9.52 22.21
CA SER A 230 -2.22 10.33 21.05
C SER A 230 -0.80 10.89 21.12
N LEU A 231 0.00 10.62 20.09
CA LEU A 231 1.33 11.19 19.90
C LEU A 231 1.24 12.54 19.19
N LYS A 232 2.30 13.36 19.27
CA LYS A 232 2.42 14.62 18.54
C LYS A 232 2.03 14.42 17.07
N PRO A 233 1.21 15.31 16.47
CA PRO A 233 0.74 15.16 15.11
C PRO A 233 1.91 15.18 14.11
N GLY A 234 1.72 14.52 12.98
CA GLY A 234 2.66 14.48 11.87
C GLY A 234 2.52 13.21 11.04
N LEU A 235 2.96 13.30 9.81
CA LEU A 235 2.85 12.22 8.83
C LEU A 235 4.05 12.27 7.89
N ALA A 236 4.70 11.13 7.65
CA ALA A 236 5.77 11.05 6.66
C ALA A 236 5.23 11.35 5.25
N PRO A 237 5.99 12.03 4.38
CA PRO A 237 5.57 12.32 3.00
C PRO A 237 5.11 11.07 2.25
N ALA A 238 4.07 11.20 1.44
CA ALA A 238 3.51 10.07 0.67
C ALA A 238 4.53 9.48 -0.32
N ARG A 239 5.34 10.34 -0.93
CA ARG A 239 6.32 10.00 -1.98
C ARG A 239 7.40 8.98 -1.59
N GLY A 240 7.63 8.74 -0.28
CA GLY A 240 8.55 7.70 0.16
C GLY A 240 7.89 6.33 0.28
N LEU A 241 6.56 6.24 0.22
CA LEU A 241 5.80 5.03 0.49
C LEU A 241 5.43 4.29 -0.79
N VAL A 242 5.68 2.97 -0.78
CA VAL A 242 5.33 2.04 -1.86
C VAL A 242 4.57 0.85 -1.27
N LEU A 243 3.40 0.52 -1.80
CA LEU A 243 2.80 -0.80 -1.60
C LEU A 243 3.60 -1.81 -2.43
N ALA A 244 4.47 -2.55 -1.78
CA ALA A 244 5.44 -3.43 -2.42
C ALA A 244 4.80 -4.73 -2.88
N LYS A 245 3.96 -5.35 -2.03
CA LYS A 245 3.38 -6.66 -2.32
C LYS A 245 2.10 -6.91 -1.54
N VAL A 246 1.23 -7.72 -2.12
CA VAL A 246 0.05 -8.31 -1.46
C VAL A 246 0.22 -9.82 -1.48
N HIS A 247 0.12 -10.46 -0.32
CA HIS A 247 0.29 -11.89 -0.17
C HIS A 247 -1.04 -12.61 -0.07
N TYR A 248 -1.11 -13.81 -0.66
CA TYR A 248 -2.28 -14.69 -0.69
C TYR A 248 -1.82 -16.11 -0.34
N ASN A 249 -2.27 -16.67 0.77
CA ASN A 249 -1.83 -17.99 1.27
C ASN A 249 -2.77 -19.13 0.85
N GLY A 250 -3.63 -18.91 -0.14
CA GLY A 250 -4.57 -19.94 -0.64
C GLY A 250 -5.70 -20.33 0.33
N LYS A 251 -5.73 -19.78 1.55
CA LYS A 251 -6.85 -19.95 2.51
C LYS A 251 -7.61 -18.63 2.57
N ARG A 252 -8.91 -18.69 2.32
CA ARG A 252 -9.82 -17.56 2.54
C ARG A 252 -9.76 -17.18 4.02
N ARG A 253 -9.46 -15.92 4.29
CA ARG A 253 -9.50 -15.38 5.66
C ARG A 253 -10.96 -15.45 6.14
N GLU A 254 -11.21 -16.06 7.30
CA GLU A 254 -12.51 -15.94 7.97
C GLU A 254 -12.79 -14.46 8.21
N MET A 255 -13.82 -13.94 7.55
CA MET A 255 -14.22 -12.55 7.71
C MET A 255 -14.90 -12.41 9.05
N ASN A 256 -14.37 -11.55 9.92
CA ASN A 256 -15.14 -11.07 11.07
C ASN A 256 -16.28 -10.19 10.57
N GLU A 257 -17.47 -10.31 11.14
CA GLU A 257 -18.69 -9.58 10.74
C GLU A 257 -18.50 -8.06 10.65
N ASP A 258 -17.51 -7.51 11.35
CA ASP A 258 -17.14 -6.08 11.35
C ASP A 258 -16.43 -5.61 10.06
N GLU A 259 -16.01 -6.50 9.17
CA GLU A 259 -15.27 -6.18 7.93
C GLU A 259 -16.17 -6.21 6.67
N VAL A 260 -17.41 -6.72 6.78
CA VAL A 260 -18.31 -6.99 5.64
C VAL A 260 -19.15 -5.79 5.22
N ASN A 261 -19.23 -4.74 6.00
CA ASN A 261 -20.09 -3.57 5.71
C ASN A 261 -19.30 -2.30 5.45
#